data_1a65a59ff737d0d083bbc376b972ac48
#
_entry.id   1a65a59ff737d0d083bbc376b972ac48
#
_cell.length_a   1.000
_cell.length_b   1.000
_cell.length_c   1.000
_cell.angle_alpha   90.00
_cell.angle_beta   90.00
_cell.angle_gamma   90.00
#
_symmetry.space_group_name_H-M   'P 1'
#
loop_
_entity.id
_entity.type
_entity.pdbx_description
1 polymer ?
#
loop_
_entity_poly.entity_id
_entity_poly.type
_entity_poly.pdbx_seq_one_letter_code
_entity_poly.pdbx_strand_id
1 'polypeptide(L)'
;MRPKARFHVPLRVEHCTKCAPRTGAGLFGTLGPVTRQAQAAAQAERLAAEVRLHFRLPADTVVLASELECSLPGCPSLETVIAFWTGNAQRHHCKVFKPLQQVSTDDLPPWWMKDALAALPDWACDCC
;
A
#
# COMPACT_ATOMS: atom_id res chain seq x y z
N MET A 1 -38.08 27.98 -6.17
CA MET A 1 -37.62 26.73 -5.57
C MET A 1 -37.00 25.88 -6.65
N ARG A 2 -35.69 25.71 -6.64
CA ARG A 2 -35.02 24.86 -7.61
C ARG A 2 -34.84 23.48 -7.00
N PRO A 3 -35.19 22.37 -7.67
CA PRO A 3 -34.95 21.03 -7.18
C PRO A 3 -33.44 20.77 -7.17
N LYS A 4 -32.91 20.33 -6.03
CA LYS A 4 -31.56 19.85 -5.90
C LYS A 4 -31.43 18.57 -6.73
N ALA A 5 -30.75 18.67 -7.85
CA ALA A 5 -30.34 17.49 -8.61
C ALA A 5 -29.37 16.69 -7.73
N ARG A 6 -29.83 15.55 -7.23
CA ARG A 6 -28.95 14.52 -6.66
C ARG A 6 -28.18 13.90 -7.81
N PHE A 7 -26.95 14.32 -7.98
CA PHE A 7 -26.01 13.54 -8.79
C PHE A 7 -25.74 12.23 -8.07
N HIS A 8 -26.43 11.21 -8.49
CA HIS A 8 -26.09 9.83 -8.15
C HIS A 8 -24.98 9.44 -9.09
N VAL A 9 -23.75 9.56 -8.64
CA VAL A 9 -22.59 8.97 -9.33
C VAL A 9 -22.66 7.48 -9.01
N PRO A 10 -22.92 6.60 -9.99
CA PRO A 10 -22.77 5.17 -9.75
C PRO A 10 -21.27 4.91 -9.52
N LEU A 11 -20.94 4.51 -8.31
CA LEU A 11 -19.64 3.91 -8.00
C LEU A 11 -19.53 2.61 -8.80
N ARG A 12 -19.12 2.73 -10.06
CA ARG A 12 -18.59 1.60 -10.79
C ARG A 12 -17.20 1.31 -10.23
N VAL A 13 -17.19 0.46 -9.24
CA VAL A 13 -15.96 -0.24 -8.86
C VAL A 13 -15.70 -1.23 -9.98
N GLU A 14 -15.06 -0.77 -11.03
CA GLU A 14 -14.47 -1.66 -12.00
C GLU A 14 -13.29 -2.32 -11.29
N HIS A 15 -13.56 -3.51 -10.77
CA HIS A 15 -12.51 -4.36 -10.28
C HIS A 15 -11.52 -4.57 -11.42
N CYS A 16 -10.31 -4.09 -11.22
CA CYS A 16 -9.19 -4.51 -12.03
C CYS A 16 -9.02 -6.02 -11.81
N THR A 17 -9.63 -6.83 -12.68
CA THR A 17 -9.61 -8.30 -12.60
C THR A 17 -8.20 -8.87 -12.77
N LYS A 18 -7.23 -8.05 -13.16
CA LYS A 18 -5.82 -8.44 -13.30
C LYS A 18 -5.04 -8.41 -12.00
N CYS A 19 -5.49 -7.67 -11.02
CA CYS A 19 -4.87 -7.58 -9.69
C CYS A 19 -5.67 -8.31 -8.62
N ALA A 20 -6.48 -9.30 -8.98
CA ALA A 20 -7.16 -10.14 -8.00
C ALA A 20 -6.11 -10.82 -7.11
N PRO A 21 -6.20 -10.68 -5.77
CA PRO A 21 -5.35 -11.45 -4.89
C PRO A 21 -5.65 -12.91 -5.16
N ARG A 22 -4.64 -13.65 -5.61
CA ARG A 22 -4.74 -15.10 -5.59
C ARG A 22 -4.78 -15.52 -4.14
N THR A 23 -5.96 -15.76 -3.62
CA THR A 23 -6.15 -16.58 -2.45
C THR A 23 -5.73 -17.99 -2.82
N GLY A 24 -4.41 -18.23 -2.76
CA GLY A 24 -3.90 -19.58 -2.78
C GLY A 24 -4.38 -20.25 -1.51
N ALA A 25 -5.46 -21.02 -1.61
CA ALA A 25 -5.86 -21.95 -0.58
C ALA A 25 -4.82 -23.07 -0.53
N GLY A 26 -3.68 -22.79 0.09
CA GLY A 26 -2.71 -23.79 0.51
C GLY A 26 -3.29 -24.50 1.72
N LEU A 27 -4.15 -25.45 1.47
CA LEU A 27 -4.56 -26.45 2.46
C LEU A 27 -3.34 -27.29 2.83
N PHE A 28 -3.12 -27.45 4.14
CA PHE A 28 -2.13 -28.31 4.78
C PHE A 28 -0.72 -27.73 4.89
N GLY A 29 -0.54 -26.91 5.88
CA GLY A 29 0.78 -26.56 6.42
C GLY A 29 0.77 -26.62 7.92
N THR A 30 1.34 -27.65 8.46
CA THR A 30 1.96 -27.63 9.78
C THR A 30 2.43 -26.23 10.17
N LEU A 31 1.88 -25.61 11.23
CA LEU A 31 2.41 -24.48 12.02
C LEU A 31 3.18 -23.33 11.31
N GLY A 32 3.43 -23.41 10.00
CA GLY A 32 4.19 -22.44 9.23
C GLY A 32 3.46 -21.13 8.87
N PRO A 33 2.15 -21.11 8.56
CA PRO A 33 1.50 -19.88 8.08
C PRO A 33 1.33 -18.82 9.17
N VAL A 34 1.05 -19.21 10.41
CA VAL A 34 0.82 -18.26 11.52
C VAL A 34 2.12 -17.53 11.90
N THR A 35 3.23 -18.22 11.94
CA THR A 35 4.53 -17.61 12.24
C THR A 35 5.00 -16.66 11.13
N ARG A 36 4.77 -17.01 9.88
CA ARG A 36 5.11 -16.15 8.73
C ARG A 36 4.25 -14.88 8.71
N GLN A 37 2.96 -14.99 8.98
CA GLN A 37 2.08 -13.83 9.09
C GLN A 37 2.46 -12.93 10.26
N ALA A 38 2.80 -13.49 11.41
CA ALA A 38 3.25 -12.72 12.57
C ALA A 38 4.56 -11.99 12.28
N GLN A 39 5.50 -12.62 11.58
CA GLN A 39 6.74 -11.99 11.14
C GLN A 39 6.48 -10.87 10.14
N ALA A 40 5.60 -11.09 9.16
CA ALA A 40 5.24 -10.07 8.19
C ALA A 40 4.57 -8.87 8.86
N ALA A 41 3.68 -9.10 9.83
CA ALA A 41 3.05 -8.04 10.61
C ALA A 41 4.08 -7.25 11.43
N ALA A 42 5.00 -7.91 12.09
CA ALA A 42 6.07 -7.26 12.85
C ALA A 42 6.98 -6.41 11.94
N GLN A 43 7.31 -6.90 10.75
CA GLN A 43 8.08 -6.15 9.76
C GLN A 43 7.31 -4.94 9.21
N ALA A 44 6.01 -5.09 8.98
CA ALA A 44 5.15 -3.98 8.54
C ALA A 44 5.06 -2.88 9.62
N GLU A 45 4.92 -3.26 10.89
CA GLU A 45 4.91 -2.31 12.01
C GLU A 45 6.26 -1.60 12.17
N ARG A 46 7.37 -2.32 12.06
CA ARG A 46 8.71 -1.73 12.08
C ARG A 46 8.84 -0.68 10.97
N LEU A 47 8.52 -1.07 9.75
CA LEU A 47 8.60 -0.16 8.60
C LEU A 47 7.66 1.03 8.74
N ALA A 48 6.45 0.83 9.26
CA ALA A 48 5.52 1.91 9.52
C ALA A 48 6.06 2.94 10.53
N ALA A 49 6.75 2.49 11.56
CA ALA A 49 7.41 3.37 12.52
C ALA A 49 8.55 4.16 11.86
N GLU A 50 9.37 3.51 11.06
CA GLU A 50 10.46 4.15 10.29
C GLU A 50 9.92 5.20 9.31
N VAL A 51 8.84 4.88 8.59
CA VAL A 51 8.18 5.80 7.64
C VAL A 51 7.64 7.05 8.36
N ARG A 52 7.02 6.88 9.54
CA ARG A 52 6.56 8.04 10.35
C ARG A 52 7.70 8.96 10.72
N LEU A 53 8.81 8.41 11.16
CA LEU A 53 9.99 9.19 11.52
C LEU A 53 10.62 9.86 10.30
N HIS A 54 10.78 9.12 9.20
CA HIS A 54 11.40 9.61 7.98
C HIS A 54 10.64 10.81 7.36
N PHE A 55 9.33 10.68 7.22
CA PHE A 55 8.48 11.75 6.68
C PHE A 55 7.98 12.74 7.72
N ARG A 56 8.43 12.64 8.97
CA ARG A 56 8.03 13.51 10.10
C ARG A 56 6.50 13.54 10.29
N LEU A 57 5.87 12.38 10.22
CA LEU A 57 4.44 12.26 10.38
C LEU A 57 4.05 12.22 11.87
N PRO A 58 2.85 12.69 12.22
CA PRO A 58 2.28 12.48 13.54
C PRO A 58 2.26 11.01 13.94
N ALA A 59 2.39 10.71 15.23
CA ALA A 59 2.44 9.34 15.73
C ALA A 59 1.13 8.56 15.49
N ASP A 60 0.02 9.27 15.38
CA ASP A 60 -1.32 8.73 15.09
C ASP A 60 -1.60 8.54 13.59
N THR A 61 -0.66 8.93 12.73
CA THR A 61 -0.80 8.73 11.29
C THR A 61 -0.86 7.24 10.95
N VAL A 62 -1.91 6.88 10.22
CA VAL A 62 -2.05 5.52 9.69
C VAL A 62 -1.03 5.32 8.58
N VAL A 63 -0.19 4.31 8.73
CA VAL A 63 0.78 3.87 7.72
C VAL A 63 0.55 2.38 7.48
N LEU A 64 0.34 2.02 6.23
CA LEU A 64 0.22 0.64 5.79
C LEU A 64 1.45 0.27 4.97
N ALA A 65 2.05 -0.87 5.25
CA ALA A 65 3.09 -1.47 4.46
C ALA A 65 2.67 -2.89 4.09
N SER A 66 2.71 -3.19 2.79
CA SER A 66 2.28 -4.49 2.28
C SER A 66 3.24 -4.96 1.20
N GLU A 67 3.55 -6.23 1.23
CA GLU A 67 4.31 -6.90 0.19
C GLU A 67 3.35 -7.44 -0.86
N LEU A 68 3.62 -7.17 -2.13
CA LEU A 68 2.84 -7.62 -3.27
C LEU A 68 3.71 -8.43 -4.22
N GLU A 69 3.16 -9.51 -4.71
CA GLU A 69 3.73 -10.31 -5.78
C GLU A 69 3.09 -9.95 -7.12
N CYS A 70 3.90 -9.60 -8.11
CA CYS A 70 3.44 -9.39 -9.47
C CYS A 70 3.90 -10.55 -10.36
N SER A 71 2.95 -11.21 -11.02
CA SER A 71 3.22 -12.33 -11.94
C SER A 71 3.24 -11.91 -13.41
N LEU A 72 3.13 -10.62 -13.69
CA LEU A 72 3.14 -10.13 -15.07
C LEU A 72 4.56 -10.11 -15.64
N PRO A 73 4.75 -10.50 -16.91
CA PRO A 73 6.04 -10.40 -17.58
C PRO A 73 6.54 -8.94 -17.59
N GLY A 74 7.78 -8.73 -17.16
CA GLY A 74 8.39 -7.40 -17.11
C GLY A 74 8.16 -6.62 -15.82
N CYS A 75 7.29 -7.11 -14.91
CA CYS A 75 7.17 -6.55 -13.56
C CYS A 75 8.21 -7.16 -12.62
N PRO A 76 8.69 -6.39 -11.61
CA PRO A 76 9.41 -6.98 -10.50
C PRO A 76 8.54 -8.04 -9.82
N SER A 77 9.13 -9.20 -9.52
CA SER A 77 8.40 -10.31 -8.91
C SER A 77 7.86 -10.01 -7.52
N LEU A 78 8.45 -9.04 -6.84
CA LEU A 78 8.10 -8.67 -5.48
C LEU A 78 8.30 -7.16 -5.27
N GLU A 79 7.28 -6.52 -4.73
CA GLU A 79 7.32 -5.11 -4.37
C GLU A 79 6.70 -4.86 -3.00
N THR A 80 7.23 -3.89 -2.28
CA THR A 80 6.62 -3.37 -1.06
C THR A 80 5.92 -2.06 -1.37
N VAL A 81 4.63 -2.00 -1.09
CA VAL A 81 3.82 -0.79 -1.21
C VAL A 81 3.63 -0.19 0.18
N ILE A 82 3.96 1.07 0.29
CA ILE A 82 3.80 1.85 1.51
C ILE A 82 2.77 2.93 1.23
N ALA A 83 1.71 2.97 2.02
CA ALA A 83 0.67 3.99 1.94
C ALA A 83 0.48 4.66 3.30
N PHE A 84 0.28 5.97 3.31
CA PHE A 84 -0.03 6.73 4.52
C PHE A 84 -0.98 7.89 4.23
N TRP A 85 -1.67 8.36 5.26
CA TRP A 85 -2.66 9.43 5.15
C TRP A 85 -2.23 10.62 5.99
N THR A 86 -2.29 11.82 5.41
CA THR A 86 -2.04 13.07 6.11
C THR A 86 -3.34 13.71 6.58
N GLY A 87 -3.26 14.74 7.41
CA GLY A 87 -4.38 15.36 8.11
C GLY A 87 -5.56 15.82 7.25
N ASN A 88 -5.38 15.95 5.95
CA ASN A 88 -6.44 16.29 4.99
C ASN A 88 -7.07 15.04 4.34
N ALA A 89 -6.91 13.87 4.95
CA ALA A 89 -7.28 12.58 4.38
C ALA A 89 -6.61 12.32 3.00
N GLN A 90 -5.57 13.06 2.67
CA GLN A 90 -4.78 12.86 1.45
C GLN A 90 -3.96 11.59 1.58
N ARG A 91 -4.20 10.64 0.68
CA ARG A 91 -3.41 9.43 0.58
C ARG A 91 -2.09 9.71 -0.14
N HIS A 92 -1.03 9.22 0.41
CA HIS A 92 0.29 9.17 -0.21
C HIS A 92 0.70 7.72 -0.37
N HIS A 93 1.43 7.39 -1.41
CA HIS A 93 2.00 6.06 -1.56
C HIS A 93 3.33 6.08 -2.28
N CYS A 94 4.15 5.10 -1.98
CA CYS A 94 5.37 4.81 -2.72
C CYS A 94 5.57 3.30 -2.82
N LYS A 95 6.29 2.89 -3.84
CA LYS A 95 6.64 1.49 -4.10
C LYS A 95 8.14 1.31 -3.99
N VAL A 96 8.54 0.23 -3.36
CA VAL A 96 9.94 -0.19 -3.26
C VAL A 96 10.04 -1.61 -3.80
N PHE A 97 10.86 -1.82 -4.79
CA PHE A 97 11.02 -3.13 -5.45
C PHE A 97 11.94 -4.07 -4.65
N LYS A 98 11.59 -4.27 -3.39
CA LYS A 98 12.27 -5.16 -2.45
C LYS A 98 11.25 -5.86 -1.56
N PRO A 99 11.60 -7.02 -1.01
CA PRO A 99 10.82 -7.65 0.05
C PRO A 99 10.67 -6.73 1.26
N LEU A 100 9.53 -6.78 1.92
CA LEU A 100 9.19 -5.94 3.07
C LEU A 100 10.27 -5.94 4.16
N GLN A 101 10.86 -7.10 4.42
CA GLN A 101 11.92 -7.25 5.43
C GLN A 101 13.24 -6.58 5.06
N GLN A 102 13.48 -6.28 3.79
CA GLN A 102 14.70 -5.67 3.28
C GLN A 102 14.57 -4.16 3.03
N VAL A 103 13.36 -3.63 3.14
CA VAL A 103 13.14 -2.20 2.98
C VAL A 103 13.72 -1.45 4.16
N SER A 104 14.47 -0.41 3.86
CA SER A 104 15.09 0.50 4.82
C SER A 104 14.72 1.95 4.52
N THR A 105 15.07 2.85 5.40
CA THR A 105 14.86 4.29 5.21
C THR A 105 15.60 4.86 3.99
N ASP A 106 16.70 4.22 3.60
CA ASP A 106 17.50 4.63 2.41
C ASP A 106 16.78 4.35 1.10
N ASP A 107 15.82 3.42 1.10
CA ASP A 107 15.00 3.08 -0.05
C ASP A 107 13.80 4.03 -0.21
N LEU A 108 13.51 4.84 0.80
CA LEU A 108 12.40 5.77 0.79
C LEU A 108 12.79 7.07 0.05
N PRO A 109 11.83 7.69 -0.65
CA PRO A 109 12.05 9.03 -1.20
C PRO A 109 12.43 10.03 -0.08
N PRO A 110 13.21 11.06 -0.37
CA PRO A 110 13.55 12.07 0.62
C PRO A 110 12.32 12.67 1.28
N TRP A 111 12.39 12.97 2.57
CA TRP A 111 11.25 13.46 3.37
C TRP A 111 10.56 14.72 2.79
N TRP A 112 11.32 15.56 2.08
CA TRP A 112 10.80 16.77 1.44
C TRP A 112 9.98 16.48 0.16
N MET A 113 10.10 15.29 -0.41
CA MET A 113 9.29 14.85 -1.56
C MET A 113 7.92 14.26 -1.15
N LYS A 114 7.58 14.30 0.12
CA LYS A 114 6.32 13.73 0.63
C LYS A 114 5.10 14.13 -0.17
N ASP A 115 4.99 15.39 -0.52
CA ASP A 115 3.81 15.91 -1.25
C ASP A 115 3.74 15.40 -2.69
N ALA A 116 4.88 15.07 -3.29
CA ALA A 116 4.93 14.44 -4.61
C ALA A 116 4.43 12.98 -4.60
N LEU A 117 4.34 12.36 -3.44
CA LEU A 117 3.80 11.01 -3.27
C LEU A 117 2.28 10.98 -3.13
N ALA A 118 1.61 12.14 -3.21
CA ALA A 118 0.16 12.22 -3.13
C ALA A 118 -0.47 11.37 -4.24
N ALA A 119 -1.30 10.41 -3.83
CA ALA A 119 -2.00 9.56 -4.78
C ALA A 119 -3.03 10.37 -5.56
N LEU A 120 -3.02 10.23 -6.86
CA LEU A 120 -4.06 10.77 -7.71
C LEU A 120 -5.40 10.07 -7.42
N PRO A 121 -6.54 10.76 -7.59
CA PRO A 121 -7.83 10.15 -7.32
C PRO A 121 -8.11 8.96 -8.24
N ASP A 122 -8.54 7.92 -7.66
CA ASP A 122 -9.24 6.67 -8.03
C ASP A 122 -9.10 5.99 -9.40
N TRP A 123 -8.60 6.62 -10.44
CA TRP A 123 -8.54 6.00 -11.78
C TRP A 123 -7.16 5.51 -12.22
N ALA A 124 -6.16 5.78 -11.43
CA ALA A 124 -4.84 5.24 -11.67
C ALA A 124 -4.75 3.83 -11.06
N CYS A 125 -5.12 2.82 -11.85
CA CYS A 125 -4.64 1.47 -11.56
C CYS A 125 -3.12 1.46 -11.73
N ASP A 126 -2.43 1.67 -10.64
CA ASP A 126 -0.98 1.62 -10.57
C ASP A 126 -0.52 0.15 -10.49
N CYS A 127 -0.87 -0.59 -11.53
CA CYS A 127 -0.34 -1.94 -11.74
C CYS A 127 1.00 -1.80 -12.45
N CYS A 128 2.09 -1.88 -11.69
CA CYS A 128 3.49 -1.76 -12.15
C CYS A 128 3.88 -0.38 -12.63
#